data_d6aede2785d69cf04a60e4645aefb104
#
_entry.id   d6aede2785d69cf04a60e4645aefb104
#
_cell.length_a   1.000
_cell.length_b   1.000
_cell.length_c   1.000
_cell.angle_alpha   90.00
_cell.angle_beta   90.00
_cell.angle_gamma   90.00
#
_symmetry.space_group_name_H-M   'P 1'
#
loop_
_entity.id
_entity.type
_entity.pdbx_description
1 polymer ?
#
loop_
_entity_poly.entity_id
_entity_poly.type
_entity_poly.pdbx_seq_one_letter_code
_entity_poly.pdbx_strand_id
1 'polypeptide(L)'
;TRSVDFKEDVVQTIYFGGGTPSLLTQQEIDSFLAVIYYNYTVIECPEITLEANPDDLDEGTILELAASKINRLSIGVQSFFEEDLKMMNRAHNSTEAIACLGLATKYFDNITVDLIYGIPGLTQERWQQNMKRVFDLGINHISCYALTIEEKTALARFIERKIIPPVDEELALGHFNSLVEEAEKNGF
;
A
#
# COMPACT_ATOMS: atom_id res chain seq x y z
N THR A 1 -28.54 6.49 -7.85
CA THR A 1 -27.63 5.99 -6.77
C THR A 1 -28.15 4.68 -6.25
N ARG A 2 -27.28 3.70 -5.99
CA ARG A 2 -27.64 2.39 -5.44
C ARG A 2 -27.88 2.40 -3.91
N SER A 3 -27.94 3.56 -3.28
CA SER A 3 -28.18 3.67 -1.84
C SER A 3 -29.50 3.05 -1.38
N VAL A 4 -30.47 2.92 -2.30
CA VAL A 4 -31.76 2.25 -2.03
C VAL A 4 -31.58 0.75 -1.80
N ASP A 5 -30.59 0.14 -2.46
CA ASP A 5 -30.32 -1.31 -2.40
C ASP A 5 -29.67 -1.73 -1.06
N PHE A 6 -29.08 -0.76 -0.32
CA PHE A 6 -28.31 -0.97 0.90
C PHE A 6 -28.88 -0.23 2.12
N LYS A 7 -30.20 0.03 2.14
CA LYS A 7 -30.85 0.82 3.21
C LYS A 7 -30.80 0.15 4.58
N GLU A 8 -30.71 -1.16 4.62
CA GLU A 8 -30.67 -1.96 5.88
C GLU A 8 -29.24 -2.30 6.28
N ASP A 9 -28.27 -2.04 5.40
CA ASP A 9 -26.87 -2.35 5.67
C ASP A 9 -26.20 -1.21 6.47
N VAL A 10 -25.32 -1.60 7.37
CA VAL A 10 -24.54 -0.67 8.19
C VAL A 10 -23.10 -0.65 7.70
N VAL A 11 -22.63 0.52 7.29
CA VAL A 11 -21.25 0.72 6.83
C VAL A 11 -20.31 0.70 8.04
N GLN A 12 -19.36 -0.23 8.04
CA GLN A 12 -18.34 -0.36 9.08
C GLN A 12 -16.99 0.20 8.63
N THR A 13 -16.72 0.13 7.32
CA THR A 13 -15.46 0.61 6.73
C THR A 13 -15.70 1.47 5.51
N ILE A 14 -14.86 2.49 5.32
CA ILE A 14 -14.82 3.35 4.14
C ILE A 14 -13.39 3.30 3.60
N TYR A 15 -13.25 3.03 2.31
CA TYR A 15 -11.95 2.87 1.70
C TYR A 15 -11.80 3.78 0.48
N PHE A 16 -10.86 4.71 0.56
CA PHE A 16 -10.44 5.56 -0.56
C PHE A 16 -9.31 4.86 -1.30
N GLY A 17 -9.62 4.27 -2.45
CA GLY A 17 -8.69 3.52 -3.27
C GLY A 17 -8.89 3.74 -4.76
N GLY A 18 -7.91 3.31 -5.54
CA GLY A 18 -7.89 3.47 -6.99
C GLY A 18 -7.42 4.84 -7.46
N GLY A 19 -6.58 4.86 -8.47
CA GLY A 19 -5.86 6.07 -8.86
C GLY A 19 -4.83 6.46 -7.80
N THR A 20 -4.90 7.69 -7.30
CA THR A 20 -4.01 8.20 -6.26
C THR A 20 -4.80 9.04 -5.25
N PRO A 21 -5.47 8.40 -4.28
CA PRO A 21 -6.34 9.10 -3.32
C PRO A 21 -5.61 10.12 -2.44
N SER A 22 -4.31 9.95 -2.23
CA SER A 22 -3.43 10.89 -1.49
C SER A 22 -3.32 12.29 -2.12
N LEU A 23 -3.73 12.43 -3.39
CA LEU A 23 -3.79 13.73 -4.07
C LEU A 23 -5.10 14.50 -3.80
N LEU A 24 -6.07 13.90 -3.13
CA LEU A 24 -7.29 14.57 -2.75
C LEU A 24 -7.01 15.60 -1.65
N THR A 25 -7.60 16.77 -1.81
CA THR A 25 -7.61 17.79 -0.75
C THR A 25 -8.49 17.34 0.42
N GLN A 26 -8.23 17.87 1.62
CA GLN A 26 -9.08 17.61 2.79
C GLN A 26 -10.55 17.94 2.52
N GLN A 27 -10.84 19.04 1.79
CA GLN A 27 -12.21 19.41 1.44
C GLN A 27 -12.89 18.38 0.54
N GLU A 28 -12.17 17.76 -0.38
CA GLU A 28 -12.71 16.70 -1.24
C GLU A 28 -13.00 15.43 -0.42
N ILE A 29 -12.07 15.03 0.45
CA ILE A 29 -12.29 13.90 1.37
C ILE A 29 -13.53 14.15 2.24
N ASP A 30 -13.63 15.31 2.87
CA ASP A 30 -14.78 15.69 3.71
C ASP A 30 -16.09 15.71 2.92
N SER A 31 -16.06 16.17 1.67
CA SER A 31 -17.21 16.18 0.78
C SER A 31 -17.69 14.76 0.44
N PHE A 32 -16.77 13.84 0.14
CA PHE A 32 -17.11 12.43 -0.08
C PHE A 32 -17.68 11.79 1.19
N LEU A 33 -17.05 12.01 2.33
CA LEU A 33 -17.53 11.50 3.61
C LEU A 33 -18.94 12.05 3.93
N ALA A 34 -19.19 13.34 3.73
CA ALA A 34 -20.51 13.94 3.95
C ALA A 34 -21.58 13.25 3.09
N VAL A 35 -21.29 12.94 1.82
CA VAL A 35 -22.22 12.22 0.93
C VAL A 35 -22.46 10.79 1.43
N ILE A 36 -21.43 10.11 1.92
CA ILE A 36 -21.55 8.75 2.47
C ILE A 36 -22.43 8.76 3.71
N TYR A 37 -22.13 9.63 4.69
CA TYR A 37 -22.91 9.75 5.93
C TYR A 37 -24.36 10.22 5.71
N TYR A 38 -24.60 10.98 4.65
CA TYR A 38 -25.96 11.38 4.28
C TYR A 38 -26.81 10.24 3.69
N ASN A 39 -26.18 9.33 2.94
CA ASN A 39 -26.90 8.30 2.19
C ASN A 39 -26.91 6.92 2.85
N TYR A 40 -26.02 6.66 3.81
CA TYR A 40 -25.85 5.36 4.44
C TYR A 40 -25.81 5.46 5.96
N THR A 41 -26.24 4.41 6.64
CA THR A 41 -26.03 4.26 8.07
C THR A 41 -24.59 3.84 8.29
N VAL A 42 -23.79 4.68 8.93
CA VAL A 42 -22.38 4.40 9.26
C VAL A 42 -22.26 4.23 10.77
N ILE A 43 -21.47 3.25 11.23
CA ILE A 43 -21.21 3.08 12.68
C ILE A 43 -20.53 4.32 13.27
N GLU A 44 -20.52 4.43 14.59
CA GLU A 44 -19.95 5.58 15.30
C GLU A 44 -18.44 5.77 15.05
N CYS A 45 -17.68 4.67 15.02
CA CYS A 45 -16.23 4.66 14.78
C CYS A 45 -15.87 3.74 13.59
N PRO A 46 -16.11 4.18 12.34
CA PRO A 46 -15.76 3.39 11.17
C PRO A 46 -14.25 3.38 10.94
N GLU A 47 -13.73 2.31 10.36
CA GLU A 47 -12.40 2.35 9.76
C GLU A 47 -12.47 3.15 8.47
N ILE A 48 -11.67 4.21 8.36
CA ILE A 48 -11.58 5.05 7.17
C ILE A 48 -10.15 4.99 6.64
N THR A 49 -9.96 4.23 5.57
CA THR A 49 -8.66 4.01 4.94
C THR A 49 -8.42 4.92 3.76
N LEU A 50 -7.20 5.46 3.65
CA LEU A 50 -6.71 6.16 2.47
C LEU A 50 -5.48 5.44 1.89
N GLU A 51 -5.51 5.12 0.59
CA GLU A 51 -4.32 4.69 -0.16
C GLU A 51 -3.41 5.88 -0.45
N ALA A 52 -2.11 5.69 -0.29
CA ALA A 52 -1.11 6.71 -0.54
C ALA A 52 0.20 6.13 -1.10
N ASN A 53 0.93 6.96 -1.84
CA ASN A 53 2.32 6.66 -2.18
C ASN A 53 3.25 7.41 -1.22
N PRO A 54 4.46 6.90 -0.95
CA PRO A 54 5.42 7.57 -0.08
C PRO A 54 5.77 9.01 -0.49
N ASP A 55 5.82 9.29 -1.79
CA ASP A 55 6.13 10.60 -2.37
C ASP A 55 4.99 11.63 -2.22
N ASP A 56 3.78 11.19 -1.89
CA ASP A 56 2.63 12.08 -1.64
C ASP A 56 2.48 12.43 -0.13
N LEU A 57 3.21 11.76 0.75
CA LEU A 57 3.09 11.84 2.20
C LEU A 57 4.26 12.60 2.85
N ASP A 58 4.30 13.91 2.67
CA ASP A 58 5.16 14.78 3.46
C ASP A 58 4.60 15.00 4.88
N GLU A 59 5.35 15.70 5.74
CA GLU A 59 4.95 15.96 7.13
C GLU A 59 3.64 16.75 7.20
N GLY A 60 3.46 17.73 6.31
CA GLY A 60 2.23 18.53 6.25
C GLY A 60 1.01 17.66 5.92
N THR A 61 1.11 16.85 4.88
CA THR A 61 0.05 15.94 4.44
C THR A 61 -0.30 14.91 5.52
N ILE A 62 0.70 14.32 6.18
CA ILE A 62 0.47 13.35 7.27
C ILE A 62 -0.26 14.01 8.45
N LEU A 63 0.12 15.24 8.83
CA LEU A 63 -0.53 15.98 9.91
C LEU A 63 -1.98 16.35 9.55
N GLU A 64 -2.24 16.79 8.30
CA GLU A 64 -3.59 17.07 7.81
C GLU A 64 -4.46 15.83 7.83
N LEU A 65 -3.96 14.71 7.33
CA LEU A 65 -4.67 13.43 7.35
C LEU A 65 -4.95 12.95 8.79
N ALA A 66 -3.98 13.06 9.69
CA ALA A 66 -4.15 12.70 11.11
C ALA A 66 -5.17 13.58 11.85
N ALA A 67 -5.35 14.83 11.41
CA ALA A 67 -6.37 15.73 11.94
C ALA A 67 -7.76 15.51 11.30
N SER A 68 -7.84 14.68 10.27
CA SER A 68 -9.08 14.36 9.54
C SER A 68 -9.83 13.19 10.17
N LYS A 69 -10.80 12.65 9.43
CA LYS A 69 -11.49 11.40 9.79
C LYS A 69 -10.76 10.13 9.30
N ILE A 70 -9.68 10.28 8.53
CA ILE A 70 -8.85 9.16 8.10
C ILE A 70 -8.15 8.58 9.35
N ASN A 71 -8.32 7.30 9.59
CA ASN A 71 -7.72 6.61 10.74
C ASN A 71 -6.89 5.37 10.37
N ARG A 72 -6.76 5.12 9.05
CA ARG A 72 -5.88 4.08 8.52
C ARG A 72 -5.22 4.55 7.22
N LEU A 73 -3.94 4.25 7.06
CA LEU A 73 -3.21 4.45 5.81
C LEU A 73 -2.83 3.11 5.16
N SER A 74 -2.97 3.00 3.83
CA SER A 74 -2.38 1.93 3.02
C SER A 74 -1.29 2.54 2.15
N ILE A 75 -0.02 2.23 2.46
CA ILE A 75 1.12 2.92 1.86
C ILE A 75 1.83 2.00 0.87
N GLY A 76 1.80 2.38 -0.41
CA GLY A 76 2.37 1.64 -1.52
C GLY A 76 3.89 1.75 -1.62
N VAL A 77 4.62 1.15 -0.70
CA VAL A 77 6.09 1.14 -0.68
C VAL A 77 6.68 0.27 -1.78
N GLN A 78 6.12 -0.90 -2.00
CA GLN A 78 6.46 -1.93 -2.98
C GLN A 78 7.82 -2.62 -2.73
N SER A 79 8.89 -1.89 -2.46
CA SER A 79 10.22 -2.37 -2.07
C SER A 79 11.02 -1.27 -1.37
N PHE A 80 12.00 -1.65 -0.56
CA PHE A 80 13.00 -0.74 0.01
C PHE A 80 14.34 -0.78 -0.73
N PHE A 81 14.36 -1.29 -1.95
CA PHE A 81 15.56 -1.36 -2.79
C PHE A 81 15.36 -0.55 -4.07
N GLU A 82 16.32 0.34 -4.35
CA GLU A 82 16.30 1.25 -5.49
C GLU A 82 16.15 0.54 -6.84
N GLU A 83 16.76 -0.63 -6.98
CA GLU A 83 16.72 -1.42 -8.21
C GLU A 83 15.31 -1.92 -8.50
N ASP A 84 14.61 -2.39 -7.46
CA ASP A 84 13.24 -2.88 -7.55
C ASP A 84 12.27 -1.73 -7.86
N LEU A 85 12.42 -0.60 -7.14
CA LEU A 85 11.60 0.60 -7.35
C LEU A 85 11.75 1.15 -8.76
N LYS A 86 12.98 1.23 -9.27
CA LYS A 86 13.27 1.65 -10.66
C LYS A 86 12.67 0.69 -11.67
N MET A 87 12.76 -0.62 -11.43
CA MET A 87 12.17 -1.62 -12.31
C MET A 87 10.66 -1.49 -12.42
N MET A 88 10.00 -1.18 -11.30
CA MET A 88 8.55 -0.95 -11.23
C MET A 88 8.15 0.48 -11.62
N ASN A 89 9.11 1.32 -12.04
CA ASN A 89 8.90 2.72 -12.41
C ASN A 89 8.20 3.52 -11.30
N ARG A 90 8.61 3.31 -10.03
CA ARG A 90 8.06 4.07 -8.90
C ARG A 90 8.68 5.47 -8.84
N ALA A 91 7.87 6.47 -8.41
CA ALA A 91 8.30 7.86 -8.31
C ALA A 91 9.20 8.07 -7.07
N HIS A 92 8.86 7.43 -5.95
CA HIS A 92 9.63 7.50 -4.71
C HIS A 92 10.88 6.61 -4.73
N ASN A 93 11.82 6.93 -3.88
CA ASN A 93 13.02 6.14 -3.58
C ASN A 93 12.94 5.49 -2.19
N SER A 94 13.91 4.62 -1.87
CA SER A 94 13.92 3.88 -0.60
C SER A 94 14.06 4.79 0.62
N THR A 95 14.79 5.89 0.50
CA THR A 95 14.97 6.86 1.60
C THR A 95 13.65 7.58 1.91
N GLU A 96 12.93 8.00 0.88
CA GLU A 96 11.61 8.62 1.01
C GLU A 96 10.60 7.65 1.62
N ALA A 97 10.58 6.39 1.19
CA ALA A 97 9.71 5.37 1.77
C ALA A 97 9.97 5.15 3.26
N ILE A 98 11.24 5.05 3.67
CA ILE A 98 11.62 4.87 5.09
C ILE A 98 11.24 6.12 5.91
N ALA A 99 11.51 7.32 5.40
CA ALA A 99 11.18 8.57 6.08
C ALA A 99 9.66 8.74 6.24
N CYS A 100 8.90 8.47 5.17
CA CYS A 100 7.45 8.48 5.18
C CYS A 100 6.88 7.54 6.25
N LEU A 101 7.29 6.26 6.27
CA LEU A 101 6.81 5.29 7.26
C LEU A 101 7.20 5.69 8.68
N GLY A 102 8.45 6.12 8.89
CA GLY A 102 8.92 6.57 10.20
C GLY A 102 8.19 7.82 10.71
N LEU A 103 7.59 8.61 9.81
CA LEU A 103 6.75 9.73 10.17
C LEU A 103 5.31 9.28 10.39
N ALA A 104 4.74 8.47 9.47
CA ALA A 104 3.37 7.99 9.56
C ALA A 104 3.10 7.22 10.86
N THR A 105 4.04 6.36 11.30
CA THR A 105 3.94 5.60 12.55
C THR A 105 3.89 6.45 13.83
N LYS A 106 4.19 7.75 13.75
CA LYS A 106 4.05 8.66 14.91
C LYS A 106 2.60 9.18 15.07
N TYR A 107 1.82 9.14 14.01
CA TYR A 107 0.49 9.76 13.96
C TYR A 107 -0.65 8.77 13.67
N PHE A 108 -0.32 7.59 13.14
CA PHE A 108 -1.29 6.54 12.83
C PHE A 108 -0.89 5.22 13.48
N ASP A 109 -1.79 4.64 14.24
CA ASP A 109 -1.64 3.31 14.85
C ASP A 109 -2.03 2.19 13.87
N ASN A 110 -2.78 2.51 12.81
CA ASN A 110 -3.26 1.54 11.84
C ASN A 110 -2.68 1.85 10.44
N ILE A 111 -1.63 1.14 10.08
CA ILE A 111 -0.93 1.30 8.80
C ILE A 111 -0.79 -0.06 8.13
N THR A 112 -1.13 -0.09 6.85
CA THR A 112 -0.78 -1.17 5.92
C THR A 112 0.40 -0.74 5.07
N VAL A 113 1.37 -1.62 4.89
CA VAL A 113 2.43 -1.46 3.89
C VAL A 113 2.23 -2.47 2.78
N ASP A 114 2.17 -1.96 1.55
CA ASP A 114 2.09 -2.81 0.37
C ASP A 114 3.50 -3.11 -0.14
N LEU A 115 3.79 -4.40 -0.32
CA LEU A 115 5.05 -4.90 -0.88
C LEU A 115 4.78 -5.76 -2.12
N ILE A 116 5.74 -5.79 -3.04
CA ILE A 116 5.66 -6.64 -4.24
C ILE A 116 6.84 -7.63 -4.22
N TYR A 117 6.54 -8.90 -4.42
CA TYR A 117 7.53 -9.97 -4.57
C TYR A 117 7.49 -10.57 -6.00
N GLY A 118 8.44 -11.45 -6.30
CA GLY A 118 8.56 -12.02 -7.65
C GLY A 118 9.06 -11.03 -8.71
N ILE A 119 9.63 -9.90 -8.29
CA ILE A 119 10.23 -8.91 -9.18
C ILE A 119 11.45 -9.54 -9.85
N PRO A 120 11.64 -9.41 -11.19
CA PRO A 120 12.83 -9.92 -11.86
C PRO A 120 14.13 -9.43 -11.21
N GLY A 121 14.97 -10.34 -10.76
CA GLY A 121 16.22 -10.02 -10.07
C GLY A 121 16.10 -9.73 -8.56
N LEU A 122 14.91 -9.75 -7.97
CA LEU A 122 14.74 -9.69 -6.52
C LEU A 122 15.26 -11.01 -5.91
N THR A 123 16.28 -10.93 -5.06
CA THR A 123 16.81 -12.10 -4.37
C THR A 123 15.99 -12.44 -3.11
N GLN A 124 16.13 -13.68 -2.64
CA GLN A 124 15.51 -14.14 -1.40
C GLN A 124 15.92 -13.27 -0.19
N GLU A 125 17.20 -12.88 -0.13
CA GLU A 125 17.74 -12.06 0.96
C GLU A 125 17.14 -10.64 0.94
N ARG A 126 17.01 -10.02 -0.25
CA ARG A 126 16.39 -8.70 -0.36
C ARG A 126 14.91 -8.75 -0.01
N TRP A 127 14.20 -9.82 -0.39
CA TRP A 127 12.81 -10.01 0.00
C TRP A 127 12.65 -10.11 1.52
N GLN A 128 13.46 -10.91 2.19
CA GLN A 128 13.49 -11.02 3.64
C GLN A 128 13.80 -9.67 4.31
N GLN A 129 14.72 -8.89 3.74
CA GLN A 129 15.03 -7.55 4.25
C GLN A 129 13.87 -6.56 4.07
N ASN A 130 13.10 -6.66 2.98
CA ASN A 130 11.88 -5.86 2.79
C ASN A 130 10.88 -6.12 3.93
N MET A 131 10.56 -7.37 4.20
CA MET A 131 9.66 -7.76 5.29
C MET A 131 10.19 -7.32 6.66
N LYS A 132 11.46 -7.63 6.92
CA LYS A 132 12.10 -7.26 8.19
C LYS A 132 11.99 -5.76 8.51
N ARG A 133 12.19 -4.90 7.52
CA ARG A 133 12.06 -3.44 7.71
C ARG A 133 10.66 -3.03 8.14
N VAL A 134 9.62 -3.65 7.60
CA VAL A 134 8.24 -3.39 8.01
C VAL A 134 8.00 -3.87 9.44
N PHE A 135 8.45 -5.06 9.79
CA PHE A 135 8.32 -5.61 11.15
C PHE A 135 9.08 -4.77 12.19
N ASP A 136 10.31 -4.34 11.87
CA ASP A 136 11.13 -3.49 12.76
C ASP A 136 10.47 -2.12 13.03
N LEU A 137 9.60 -1.62 12.14
CA LEU A 137 8.83 -0.39 12.33
C LEU A 137 7.58 -0.59 13.20
N GLY A 138 7.27 -1.82 13.60
CA GLY A 138 6.08 -2.14 14.40
C GLY A 138 4.76 -1.99 13.64
N ILE A 139 4.82 -2.02 12.31
CA ILE A 139 3.63 -1.97 11.46
C ILE A 139 2.87 -3.28 11.59
N ASN A 140 1.57 -3.20 11.79
CA ASN A 140 0.70 -4.30 12.17
C ASN A 140 -0.06 -4.95 11.02
N HIS A 141 0.09 -4.46 9.80
CA HIS A 141 -0.55 -5.03 8.62
C HIS A 141 0.34 -4.90 7.38
N ILE A 142 0.44 -5.96 6.60
CA ILE A 142 1.13 -5.98 5.30
C ILE A 142 0.22 -6.53 4.22
N SER A 143 0.31 -5.96 3.03
CA SER A 143 -0.29 -6.50 1.81
C SER A 143 0.85 -6.86 0.86
N CYS A 144 0.95 -8.12 0.47
CA CYS A 144 2.04 -8.57 -0.39
C CYS A 144 1.48 -9.16 -1.69
N TYR A 145 1.95 -8.64 -2.81
CA TYR A 145 1.48 -9.01 -4.14
C TYR A 145 2.59 -9.65 -4.95
N ALA A 146 2.27 -10.76 -5.64
CA ALA A 146 3.14 -11.27 -6.69
C ALA A 146 3.13 -10.33 -7.89
N LEU A 147 4.31 -9.99 -8.41
CA LEU A 147 4.39 -9.18 -9.63
C LEU A 147 3.73 -9.92 -10.80
N THR A 148 2.68 -9.33 -11.33
CA THR A 148 2.02 -9.80 -12.56
C THR A 148 2.45 -8.92 -13.72
N ILE A 149 2.81 -9.54 -14.84
CA ILE A 149 3.23 -8.82 -16.05
C ILE A 149 2.04 -8.73 -16.98
N GLU A 150 1.43 -7.55 -17.03
CA GLU A 150 0.33 -7.27 -17.92
C GLU A 150 0.83 -7.08 -19.37
N GLU A 151 0.10 -7.65 -20.33
CA GLU A 151 0.37 -7.45 -21.75
C GLU A 151 0.37 -5.96 -22.12
N LYS A 152 1.19 -5.60 -23.11
CA LYS A 152 1.31 -4.22 -23.63
C LYS A 152 1.95 -3.20 -22.70
N THR A 153 2.40 -3.60 -21.51
CA THR A 153 3.16 -2.73 -20.61
C THR A 153 4.61 -2.53 -21.07
N ALA A 154 5.28 -1.52 -20.52
CA ALA A 154 6.71 -1.31 -20.78
C ALA A 154 7.54 -2.52 -20.29
N LEU A 155 7.20 -3.06 -19.12
CA LEU A 155 7.87 -4.21 -18.52
C LEU A 155 7.75 -5.46 -19.41
N ALA A 156 6.56 -5.77 -19.94
CA ALA A 156 6.37 -6.87 -20.88
C ALA A 156 7.28 -6.74 -22.11
N ARG A 157 7.34 -5.53 -22.69
CA ARG A 157 8.21 -5.25 -23.85
C ARG A 157 9.69 -5.38 -23.54
N PHE A 158 10.14 -5.00 -22.34
CA PHE A 158 11.55 -5.14 -21.94
C PHE A 158 11.92 -6.61 -21.76
N ILE A 159 11.01 -7.44 -21.23
CA ILE A 159 11.21 -8.89 -21.11
C ILE A 159 11.23 -9.54 -22.49
N GLU A 160 10.28 -9.24 -23.39
CA GLU A 160 10.28 -9.74 -24.77
C GLU A 160 11.59 -9.41 -25.52
N ARG A 161 12.12 -8.19 -25.29
CA ARG A 161 13.41 -7.76 -25.87
C ARG A 161 14.63 -8.27 -25.13
N LYS A 162 14.46 -9.09 -24.09
CA LYS A 162 15.56 -9.64 -23.25
C LYS A 162 16.42 -8.56 -22.58
N ILE A 163 15.87 -7.38 -22.33
CA ILE A 163 16.49 -6.29 -21.57
C ILE A 163 16.39 -6.59 -20.06
N ILE A 164 15.27 -7.16 -19.65
CA ILE A 164 14.99 -7.60 -18.28
C ILE A 164 14.72 -9.11 -18.35
N PRO A 165 15.21 -9.92 -17.39
CA PRO A 165 14.89 -11.35 -17.32
C PRO A 165 13.38 -11.53 -17.07
N PRO A 166 12.80 -12.68 -17.47
CA PRO A 166 11.43 -13.02 -17.10
C PRO A 166 11.30 -13.19 -15.58
N VAL A 167 10.06 -13.20 -15.10
CA VAL A 167 9.76 -13.60 -13.72
C VAL A 167 10.22 -15.04 -13.51
N ASP A 168 10.93 -15.27 -12.43
CA ASP A 168 11.28 -16.62 -11.98
C ASP A 168 10.17 -17.11 -11.03
N GLU A 169 9.34 -18.02 -11.53
CA GLU A 169 8.19 -18.55 -10.79
C GLU A 169 8.60 -19.37 -9.56
N GLU A 170 9.72 -20.08 -9.63
CA GLU A 170 10.23 -20.87 -8.52
C GLU A 170 10.74 -19.96 -7.39
N LEU A 171 11.46 -18.91 -7.76
CA LEU A 171 11.91 -17.88 -6.81
C LEU A 171 10.71 -17.11 -6.22
N ALA A 172 9.71 -16.77 -7.03
CA ALA A 172 8.49 -16.11 -6.55
C ALA A 172 7.71 -17.00 -5.56
N LEU A 173 7.65 -18.31 -5.80
CA LEU A 173 7.08 -19.26 -4.84
C LEU A 173 7.92 -19.31 -3.54
N GLY A 174 9.26 -19.28 -3.64
CA GLY A 174 10.15 -19.16 -2.49
C GLY A 174 9.88 -17.89 -1.67
N HIS A 175 9.67 -16.75 -2.34
CA HIS A 175 9.28 -15.49 -1.68
C HIS A 175 7.94 -15.61 -0.94
N PHE A 176 6.95 -16.25 -1.56
CA PHE A 176 5.64 -16.46 -0.91
C PHE A 176 5.75 -17.36 0.33
N ASN A 177 6.48 -18.46 0.24
CA ASN A 177 6.67 -19.35 1.39
C ASN A 177 7.37 -18.61 2.55
N SER A 178 8.41 -17.82 2.26
CA SER A 178 9.07 -16.99 3.27
C SER A 178 8.14 -15.92 3.85
N LEU A 179 7.25 -15.35 3.05
CA LEU A 179 6.25 -14.40 3.53
C LEU A 179 5.38 -15.04 4.61
N VAL A 180 4.83 -16.22 4.34
CA VAL A 180 3.97 -16.93 5.30
C VAL A 180 4.72 -17.24 6.59
N GLU A 181 5.94 -17.81 6.48
CA GLU A 181 6.75 -18.16 7.64
C GLU A 181 7.15 -16.94 8.48
N GLU A 182 7.59 -15.86 7.84
CA GLU A 182 8.03 -14.66 8.57
C GLU A 182 6.84 -13.88 9.15
N ALA A 183 5.69 -13.84 8.45
CA ALA A 183 4.48 -13.23 8.99
C ALA A 183 4.02 -13.97 10.26
N GLU A 184 3.91 -15.30 10.24
CA GLU A 184 3.55 -16.10 11.41
C GLU A 184 4.52 -15.88 12.60
N LYS A 185 5.83 -15.85 12.34
CA LYS A 185 6.86 -15.60 13.39
C LYS A 185 6.72 -14.22 14.02
N ASN A 186 6.23 -13.23 13.29
CA ASN A 186 6.07 -11.85 13.74
C ASN A 186 4.63 -11.52 14.21
N GLY A 187 3.74 -12.51 14.27
CA GLY A 187 2.41 -12.37 14.87
C GLY A 187 1.33 -11.81 13.94
N PHE A 188 1.54 -11.94 12.61
CA PHE A 188 0.56 -11.59 11.58
C PHE A 188 -0.38 -12.74 11.27
#